data_8315f523d718350c8d794e70cbad2c55
#
_entry.id   8315f523d718350c8d794e70cbad2c55
#
_cell.length_a   1.000
_cell.length_b   1.000
_cell.length_c   1.000
_cell.angle_alpha   90.00
_cell.angle_beta   90.00
_cell.angle_gamma   90.00
#
_symmetry.space_group_name_H-M   'P 1'
#
loop_
_entity.id
_entity.type
_entity.pdbx_description
1 polymer ?
#
loop_
_entity_poly.entity_id
_entity_poly.type
_entity_poly.pdbx_seq_one_letter_code
_entity_poly.pdbx_strand_id
1 'polypeptide(L)'
;SAASDVYKRQAYYGPFRDAAHSAPGFGDRKSYQMDFANGQEALREIYSDIQEGADVVMVKPGLAYLDVLKEAAMTVSLPLAVYNVSGEYSIVKAAAANGWIDERRIVTENLTAMKRAGAKIIITYHALDMAKWLAESNTPGE
;
A
#
# COMPACT_ATOMS: atom_id res chain seq x y z
N SER A 1 6.31 8.88 18.78
CA SER A 1 5.70 7.77 18.04
C SER A 1 6.25 7.75 16.62
N ALA A 2 6.85 6.67 16.22
CA ALA A 2 7.42 6.50 14.90
C ALA A 2 6.57 5.50 14.11
N ALA A 3 6.23 5.83 12.86
CA ALA A 3 5.76 4.89 11.88
C ALA A 3 6.98 4.34 11.12
N SER A 4 7.06 3.04 10.97
CA SER A 4 8.08 2.38 10.18
C SER A 4 7.56 2.03 8.79
N ASP A 5 8.33 2.34 7.78
CA ASP A 5 8.03 2.11 6.38
C ASP A 5 8.90 1.00 5.80
N VAL A 6 8.28 -0.06 5.33
CA VAL A 6 8.98 -1.11 4.58
C VAL A 6 9.00 -0.76 3.09
N TYR A 7 10.16 -0.35 2.59
CA TYR A 7 10.37 0.02 1.20
C TYR A 7 10.93 -1.15 0.40
N LYS A 8 10.36 -1.39 -0.77
CA LYS A 8 10.93 -2.32 -1.75
C LYS A 8 11.17 -1.62 -3.09
N ARG A 9 12.21 -2.03 -3.82
CA ARG A 9 12.50 -1.52 -5.17
C ARG A 9 11.35 -1.82 -6.11
N GLN A 10 10.77 -0.78 -6.77
CA GLN A 10 9.57 -1.02 -7.55
C GLN A 10 9.35 -0.09 -8.72
N ALA A 11 8.75 -0.66 -9.76
CA ALA A 11 8.22 0.07 -10.90
C ALA A 11 7.08 1.03 -10.52
N TYR A 12 6.33 0.75 -9.46
CA TYR A 12 5.20 1.55 -8.99
C TYR A 12 5.53 2.99 -8.62
N TYR A 13 6.80 3.32 -8.37
CA TYR A 13 7.21 4.70 -8.05
C TYR A 13 7.47 5.59 -9.27
N GLY A 14 7.36 5.06 -10.50
CA GLY A 14 7.51 5.85 -11.72
C GLY A 14 6.58 7.07 -11.77
N PRO A 15 5.24 6.89 -11.67
CA PRO A 15 4.29 7.99 -11.71
C PRO A 15 4.50 9.03 -10.60
N PHE A 16 4.88 8.59 -9.41
CA PHE A 16 5.19 9.49 -8.30
C PHE A 16 6.45 10.33 -8.55
N ARG A 17 7.48 9.75 -9.15
CA ARG A 17 8.72 10.48 -9.50
C ARG A 17 8.44 11.59 -10.50
N ASP A 18 7.61 11.33 -11.50
CA ASP A 18 7.22 12.33 -12.49
C ASP A 18 6.37 13.45 -11.86
N ALA A 19 5.34 13.07 -11.10
CA ALA A 19 4.40 14.03 -10.50
C ALA A 19 5.04 14.89 -9.40
N ALA A 20 5.93 14.32 -8.60
CA ALA A 20 6.53 15.00 -7.45
C ALA A 20 7.93 15.56 -7.74
N HIS A 21 8.46 15.41 -8.95
CA HIS A 21 9.85 15.73 -9.30
C HIS A 21 10.85 15.17 -8.28
N SER A 22 10.56 13.98 -7.76
CA SER A 22 11.25 13.36 -6.63
C SER A 22 12.38 12.41 -7.04
N ALA A 23 12.88 12.54 -8.27
CA ALA A 23 14.07 11.81 -8.68
C ALA A 23 15.26 12.17 -7.77
N PRO A 24 16.07 11.19 -7.32
CA PRO A 24 17.24 11.49 -6.51
C PRO A 24 18.23 12.36 -7.31
N GLY A 25 18.79 13.37 -6.65
CA GLY A 25 19.77 14.26 -7.28
C GLY A 25 21.09 13.59 -7.64
N PHE A 26 21.36 12.42 -7.09
CA PHE A 26 22.54 11.60 -7.38
C PHE A 26 22.18 10.10 -7.25
N GLY A 27 22.52 9.31 -8.27
CA GLY A 27 22.19 7.89 -8.29
C GLY A 27 20.69 7.61 -8.49
N ASP A 28 20.27 6.42 -8.13
CA ASP A 28 18.86 6.04 -8.11
C ASP A 28 18.45 5.52 -6.72
N ARG A 29 17.13 5.39 -6.49
CA ARG A 29 16.60 4.88 -5.23
C ARG A 29 16.87 3.38 -5.00
N LYS A 30 17.37 2.67 -6.01
CA LYS A 30 17.68 1.24 -5.93
C LYS A 30 18.78 0.93 -4.91
N SER A 31 19.65 1.90 -4.61
CA SER A 31 20.76 1.71 -3.68
C SER A 31 20.33 1.55 -2.21
N TYR A 32 19.15 2.08 -1.81
CA TYR A 32 18.68 2.03 -0.42
C TYR A 32 17.30 1.35 -0.24
N GLN A 33 16.61 1.04 -1.36
CA GLN A 33 15.37 0.27 -1.29
C GLN A 33 15.67 -1.22 -1.17
N MET A 34 14.87 -1.95 -0.38
CA MET A 34 15.01 -3.39 -0.24
C MET A 34 14.79 -4.12 -1.57
N ASP A 35 15.44 -5.28 -1.73
CA ASP A 35 15.21 -6.16 -2.87
C ASP A 35 13.76 -6.69 -2.84
N PHE A 36 13.03 -6.48 -3.92
CA PHE A 36 11.64 -6.91 -4.03
C PHE A 36 11.45 -8.44 -3.99
N ALA A 37 12.50 -9.21 -4.26
CA ALA A 37 12.46 -10.67 -4.20
C ALA A 37 12.69 -11.23 -2.78
N ASN A 38 13.12 -10.39 -1.83
CA ASN A 38 13.50 -10.84 -0.49
C ASN A 38 12.44 -10.49 0.58
N GLY A 39 11.44 -11.36 0.75
CA GLY A 39 10.41 -11.19 1.79
C GLY A 39 10.94 -11.27 3.22
N GLN A 40 11.96 -12.07 3.47
CA GLN A 40 12.55 -12.22 4.81
C GLN A 40 13.25 -10.95 5.30
N GLU A 41 13.84 -10.18 4.40
CA GLU A 41 14.42 -8.87 4.72
C GLU A 41 13.36 -7.90 5.24
N ALA A 42 12.18 -7.89 4.61
CA ALA A 42 11.07 -7.05 5.04
C ALA A 42 10.65 -7.34 6.48
N LEU A 43 10.56 -8.59 6.88
CA LEU A 43 10.21 -8.98 8.24
C LEU A 43 11.29 -8.61 9.24
N ARG A 44 12.56 -8.78 8.91
CA ARG A 44 13.68 -8.36 9.77
C ARG A 44 13.65 -6.86 10.01
N GLU A 45 13.41 -6.06 8.99
CA GLU A 45 13.26 -4.61 9.13
C GLU A 45 12.08 -4.25 10.04
N ILE A 46 10.93 -4.91 9.88
CA ILE A 46 9.76 -4.72 10.76
C ILE A 46 10.13 -4.99 12.21
N TYR A 47 10.84 -6.08 12.51
CA TYR A 47 11.24 -6.40 13.87
C TYR A 47 12.26 -5.39 14.43
N SER A 48 13.22 -4.95 13.62
CA SER A 48 14.18 -3.92 14.03
C SER A 48 13.47 -2.63 14.41
N ASP A 49 12.56 -2.18 13.57
CA ASP A 49 11.81 -0.94 13.78
C ASP A 49 10.92 -0.99 15.04
N ILE A 50 10.33 -2.15 15.32
CA ILE A 50 9.57 -2.38 16.56
C ILE A 50 10.48 -2.25 17.78
N GLN A 51 11.68 -2.82 17.74
CA GLN A 51 12.65 -2.69 18.83
C GLN A 51 13.12 -1.26 19.03
N GLU A 52 13.15 -0.46 17.96
CA GLU A 52 13.47 0.97 18.00
C GLU A 52 12.29 1.84 18.47
N GLY A 53 11.11 1.26 18.72
CA GLY A 53 9.96 1.93 19.30
C GLY A 53 8.91 2.40 18.30
N ALA A 54 8.77 1.74 17.16
CA ALA A 54 7.67 2.02 16.23
C ALA A 54 6.31 1.67 16.86
N ASP A 55 5.33 2.55 16.68
CA ASP A 55 3.94 2.35 17.13
C ASP A 55 3.05 1.77 16.05
N VAL A 56 3.41 1.98 14.79
CA VAL A 56 2.69 1.50 13.61
C VAL A 56 3.70 1.05 12.57
N VAL A 57 3.43 -0.07 11.92
CA VAL A 57 4.23 -0.58 10.80
C VAL A 57 3.45 -0.39 9.50
N MET A 58 4.10 0.14 8.48
CA MET A 58 3.48 0.36 7.16
C MET A 58 4.16 -0.45 6.08
N VAL A 59 3.37 -1.20 5.32
CA VAL A 59 3.80 -1.93 4.12
C VAL A 59 3.40 -1.13 2.87
N LYS A 60 4.34 -0.91 1.97
CA LYS A 60 4.12 -0.23 0.70
C LYS A 60 5.07 -0.71 -0.41
N PRO A 61 4.55 -0.83 -1.66
CA PRO A 61 3.15 -0.71 -2.05
C PRO A 61 2.29 -1.84 -1.49
N GLY A 62 0.97 -1.70 -1.61
CA GLY A 62 0.03 -2.61 -0.97
C GLY A 62 -0.16 -3.93 -1.70
N LEU A 63 -0.61 -3.87 -2.96
CA LEU A 63 -1.06 -5.06 -3.70
C LEU A 63 0.05 -6.07 -3.99
N ALA A 64 1.25 -5.59 -4.33
CA ALA A 64 2.36 -6.46 -4.65
C ALA A 64 3.01 -7.13 -3.42
N TYR A 65 2.62 -6.73 -2.21
CA TYR A 65 3.19 -7.21 -0.94
C TYR A 65 2.14 -7.63 0.09
N LEU A 66 1.00 -8.14 -0.38
CA LEU A 66 -0.03 -8.70 0.50
C LEU A 66 0.46 -9.91 1.29
N ASP A 67 1.40 -10.67 0.74
CA ASP A 67 2.08 -11.77 1.41
C ASP A 67 2.88 -11.27 2.62
N VAL A 68 3.69 -10.22 2.45
CA VAL A 68 4.46 -9.58 3.53
C VAL A 68 3.51 -9.00 4.59
N LEU A 69 2.45 -8.32 4.16
CA LEU A 69 1.43 -7.78 5.06
C LEU A 69 0.77 -8.87 5.88
N LYS A 70 0.40 -9.98 5.25
CA LYS A 70 -0.22 -11.13 5.92
C LYS A 70 0.71 -11.78 6.92
N GLU A 71 1.96 -11.99 6.56
CA GLU A 71 2.95 -12.59 7.45
C GLU A 71 3.23 -11.67 8.66
N ALA A 72 3.37 -10.37 8.44
CA ALA A 72 3.47 -9.40 9.52
C ALA A 72 2.24 -9.42 10.44
N ALA A 73 1.04 -9.51 9.88
CA ALA A 73 -0.21 -9.56 10.65
C ALA A 73 -0.30 -10.79 11.58
N MET A 74 0.35 -11.88 11.20
CA MET A 74 0.39 -13.12 12.00
C MET A 74 1.43 -13.08 13.12
N THR A 75 2.43 -12.21 13.02
CA THR A 75 3.62 -12.23 13.90
C THR A 75 3.83 -10.95 14.70
N VAL A 76 3.20 -9.85 14.30
CA VAL A 76 3.39 -8.52 14.92
C VAL A 76 2.10 -8.10 15.62
N SER A 77 2.23 -7.63 16.87
CA SER A 77 1.09 -7.14 17.67
C SER A 77 0.71 -5.68 17.42
N LEU A 78 1.57 -4.92 16.72
CA LEU A 78 1.30 -3.52 16.40
C LEU A 78 0.27 -3.38 15.28
N PRO A 79 -0.45 -2.23 15.21
CA PRO A 79 -1.30 -1.94 14.08
C PRO A 79 -0.52 -1.89 12.78
N LEU A 80 -1.04 -2.57 11.76
CA LEU A 80 -0.46 -2.57 10.42
C LEU A 80 -1.19 -1.59 9.53
N ALA A 81 -0.43 -0.70 8.91
CA ALA A 81 -0.89 0.16 7.83
C ALA A 81 -0.41 -0.41 6.48
N VAL A 82 -1.19 -0.17 5.46
CA VAL A 82 -0.79 -0.42 4.08
C VAL A 82 -0.98 0.86 3.27
N TYR A 83 -0.03 1.15 2.39
CA TYR A 83 -0.15 2.26 1.46
C TYR A 83 -0.37 1.75 0.04
N ASN A 84 -1.57 2.01 -0.45
CA ASN A 84 -1.96 1.84 -1.83
C ASN A 84 -1.40 3.03 -2.62
N VAL A 85 -0.18 2.88 -3.12
CA VAL A 85 0.64 3.96 -3.67
C VAL A 85 0.09 4.53 -4.97
N SER A 86 0.60 5.71 -5.36
CA SER A 86 0.16 6.44 -6.57
C SER A 86 0.28 5.60 -7.85
N GLY A 87 1.28 4.74 -7.96
CA GLY A 87 1.44 3.83 -9.09
C GLY A 87 0.29 2.83 -9.19
N GLU A 88 -0.12 2.21 -8.10
CA GLU A 88 -1.29 1.32 -8.05
C GLU A 88 -2.58 2.07 -8.41
N TYR A 89 -2.76 3.27 -7.86
CA TYR A 89 -3.88 4.15 -8.18
C TYR A 89 -3.92 4.49 -9.69
N SER A 90 -2.78 4.90 -10.26
CA SER A 90 -2.69 5.31 -11.66
C SER A 90 -3.00 4.16 -12.62
N ILE A 91 -2.59 2.93 -12.30
CA ILE A 91 -2.89 1.73 -13.09
C ILE A 91 -4.41 1.51 -13.15
N VAL A 92 -5.10 1.61 -12.02
CA VAL A 92 -6.56 1.46 -11.95
C VAL A 92 -7.26 2.57 -12.76
N LYS A 93 -6.85 3.83 -12.57
CA LYS A 93 -7.42 4.96 -13.30
C LYS A 93 -7.23 4.86 -14.82
N ALA A 94 -6.04 4.46 -15.26
CA ALA A 94 -5.75 4.27 -16.67
C ALA A 94 -6.60 3.13 -17.29
N ALA A 95 -6.70 2.01 -16.61
CA ALA A 95 -7.52 0.89 -17.07
C ALA A 95 -9.01 1.22 -17.09
N ALA A 96 -9.52 1.95 -16.09
CA ALA A 96 -10.89 2.41 -16.04
C ALA A 96 -11.21 3.41 -17.16
N ALA A 97 -10.31 4.36 -17.42
CA ALA A 97 -10.45 5.34 -18.50
C ALA A 97 -10.51 4.68 -19.89
N ASN A 98 -9.83 3.55 -20.07
CA ASN A 98 -9.88 2.74 -21.29
C ASN A 98 -11.10 1.78 -21.35
N GLY A 99 -11.94 1.74 -20.35
CA GLY A 99 -13.09 0.84 -20.29
C GLY A 99 -12.74 -0.64 -20.08
N TRP A 100 -11.53 -0.95 -19.63
CA TRP A 100 -11.07 -2.32 -19.45
C TRP A 100 -11.54 -2.94 -18.14
N ILE A 101 -11.84 -2.12 -17.15
CA ILE A 101 -12.29 -2.55 -15.82
C ILE A 101 -13.41 -1.64 -15.31
N ASP A 102 -14.23 -2.18 -14.41
CA ASP A 102 -15.15 -1.41 -13.56
C ASP A 102 -14.37 -0.87 -12.36
N GLU A 103 -14.22 0.46 -12.29
CA GLU A 103 -13.39 1.12 -11.26
C GLU A 103 -13.89 0.82 -9.84
N ARG A 104 -15.20 0.96 -9.60
CA ARG A 104 -15.79 0.72 -8.27
C ARG A 104 -15.54 -0.72 -7.81
N ARG A 105 -15.73 -1.68 -8.68
CA ARG A 105 -15.52 -3.10 -8.35
C ARG A 105 -14.07 -3.40 -8.03
N ILE A 106 -13.15 -3.00 -8.89
CA ILE A 106 -11.72 -3.32 -8.69
C ILE A 106 -11.15 -2.62 -7.46
N VAL A 107 -11.52 -1.36 -7.20
CA VAL A 107 -11.10 -0.64 -6.00
C VAL A 107 -11.63 -1.33 -4.74
N THR A 108 -12.90 -1.73 -4.74
CA THR A 108 -13.50 -2.47 -3.62
C THR A 108 -12.78 -3.79 -3.37
N GLU A 109 -12.47 -4.55 -4.41
CA GLU A 109 -11.73 -5.82 -4.31
C GLU A 109 -10.32 -5.61 -3.77
N ASN A 110 -9.60 -4.62 -4.29
CA ASN A 110 -8.23 -4.32 -3.89
C ASN A 110 -8.14 -3.90 -2.40
N LEU A 111 -8.99 -2.98 -1.98
CA LEU A 111 -9.00 -2.51 -0.59
C LEU A 111 -9.48 -3.60 0.38
N THR A 112 -10.44 -4.42 -0.06
CA THR A 112 -10.87 -5.61 0.71
C THR A 112 -9.75 -6.63 0.86
N ALA A 113 -8.94 -6.86 -0.19
CA ALA A 113 -7.78 -7.75 -0.12
C ALA A 113 -6.74 -7.25 0.89
N MET A 114 -6.47 -5.96 0.93
CA MET A 114 -5.57 -5.34 1.91
C MET A 114 -6.09 -5.51 3.34
N LYS A 115 -7.38 -5.27 3.56
CA LYS A 115 -8.04 -5.49 4.87
C LYS A 115 -7.97 -6.95 5.29
N ARG A 116 -8.30 -7.86 4.39
CA ARG A 116 -8.26 -9.32 4.64
C ARG A 116 -6.85 -9.81 4.94
N ALA A 117 -5.82 -9.22 4.35
CA ALA A 117 -4.42 -9.53 4.63
C ALA A 117 -3.97 -9.07 6.01
N GLY A 118 -4.72 -8.16 6.67
CA GLY A 118 -4.47 -7.75 8.05
C GLY A 118 -4.28 -6.26 8.28
N ALA A 119 -4.41 -5.41 7.24
CA ALA A 119 -4.32 -3.97 7.42
C ALA A 119 -5.44 -3.44 8.32
N LYS A 120 -5.07 -2.65 9.33
CA LYS A 120 -5.99 -1.87 10.16
C LYS A 120 -6.17 -0.45 9.63
N ILE A 121 -5.17 0.04 8.92
CA ILE A 121 -5.16 1.36 8.31
C ILE A 121 -4.80 1.18 6.83
N ILE A 122 -5.60 1.76 5.94
CA ILE A 122 -5.34 1.75 4.51
C ILE A 122 -5.23 3.19 4.03
N ILE A 123 -4.04 3.57 3.54
CA ILE A 123 -3.80 4.87 2.93
C ILE A 123 -3.97 4.70 1.43
N THR A 124 -4.90 5.43 0.83
CA THR A 124 -5.21 5.30 -0.58
C THR A 124 -5.77 6.58 -1.16
N TYR A 125 -5.44 6.86 -2.41
CA TYR A 125 -6.05 7.97 -3.17
C TYR A 125 -7.53 7.70 -3.54
N HIS A 126 -7.99 6.46 -3.41
CA HIS A 126 -9.41 6.09 -3.59
C HIS A 126 -10.27 6.34 -2.35
N ALA A 127 -9.74 6.88 -1.26
CA ALA A 127 -10.42 6.93 0.04
C ALA A 127 -11.77 7.64 0.00
N LEU A 128 -11.85 8.79 -0.67
CA LEU A 128 -13.10 9.56 -0.76
C LEU A 128 -14.17 8.84 -1.58
N ASP A 129 -13.78 8.25 -2.70
CA ASP A 129 -14.71 7.49 -3.55
C ASP A 129 -15.19 6.24 -2.82
N MET A 130 -14.29 5.52 -2.16
CA MET A 130 -14.66 4.35 -1.38
C MET A 130 -15.61 4.68 -0.24
N ALA A 131 -15.39 5.80 0.46
CA ALA A 131 -16.29 6.26 1.52
C ALA A 131 -17.70 6.53 1.00
N LYS A 132 -17.82 7.17 -0.16
CA LYS A 132 -19.13 7.41 -0.83
C LYS A 132 -19.81 6.10 -1.19
N TRP A 133 -19.09 5.17 -1.81
CA TRP A 133 -19.65 3.87 -2.21
C TRP A 133 -20.12 3.03 -1.02
N LEU A 134 -19.39 3.07 0.09
CA LEU A 134 -19.81 2.40 1.33
C LEU A 134 -21.08 3.03 1.92
N ALA A 135 -21.19 4.36 1.90
CA ALA A 135 -22.40 5.06 2.36
C ALA A 135 -23.63 4.70 1.52
N GLU A 136 -23.48 4.65 0.20
CA GLU A 136 -24.55 4.23 -0.73
C GLU A 136 -25.01 2.79 -0.46
N SER A 137 -24.10 1.87 -0.16
CA SER A 137 -24.41 0.47 0.09
C SER A 137 -25.10 0.24 1.44
N ASN A 138 -24.95 1.16 2.40
CA ASN A 138 -25.57 1.10 3.74
C ASN A 138 -26.90 1.86 3.82
N THR A 139 -27.35 2.52 2.76
CA THR A 139 -28.68 3.14 2.72
C THR A 139 -29.72 2.03 2.54
N PRO A 140 -30.67 1.82 3.49
CA PRO A 140 -31.76 0.88 3.26
C PRO A 140 -32.51 1.29 1.98
N GLY A 141 -32.73 0.34 1.09
CA GLY A 141 -33.48 0.59 -0.11
C GLY A 141 -34.88 1.14 0.24
N GLU A 142 -35.26 2.24 -0.44
CA GLU A 142 -36.62 2.73 -0.45
C GLU A 142 -37.55 1.69 -1.10
#